data_a40ea4e385ef9a6b217c753783ca2378
#
_entry.id   a40ea4e385ef9a6b217c753783ca2378
#
_cell.length_a   1.000
_cell.length_b   1.000
_cell.length_c   1.000
_cell.angle_alpha   90.00
_cell.angle_beta   90.00
_cell.angle_gamma   90.00
#
_symmetry.space_group_name_H-M   'P 1'
#
loop_
_entity.id
_entity.type
_entity.pdbx_description
1 polymer ?
#
loop_
_entity_poly.entity_id
_entity_poly.type
_entity_poly.pdbx_seq_one_letter_code
_entity_poly.pdbx_strand_id
1 'polypeptide(L)'
;MALPARTVQPVWVQCWIPQSAVPGTYKGELLINDGSRLLQRLNLEITVSSRELPAPSEWAYHLDLWQSPYAVARYYQVPLWSQEHLDAMRPLMKMLADAGQKIITATLTHKPWNGQTEDYFDTMVTWMKRADGTWSFDYTIFDRWVEFMMSVGIDKQINCYSMVPWELSFQYYDQATNSLKFVKTAPGEEVYEEMWVAMLSSFSKHLKEKGWFDICAIAMDERPMEVMQKTLKVIRKADPDFKVSLAGNYHAEIEPDLYDYCIVIGQNFPEEVRLRRVAENKRTNYYTCCTEAHPNTFTFSDPAEAVWISYYSSKKHLDGYLRWAYNSWPLEPLLDSRFRSWAGGDTYLVYPGARSCIRFERLIEGVQALSLIHI
;
A
#
# COMPACT_ATOMS: atom_id res chain seq x y z
N MET A 1 -9.72 23.53 -20.12
CA MET A 1 -9.89 22.20 -20.74
C MET A 1 -10.59 22.40 -22.09
N ALA A 2 -10.02 21.90 -23.17
CA ALA A 2 -10.69 21.95 -24.48
C ALA A 2 -11.52 20.67 -24.67
N LEU A 3 -12.80 20.81 -25.01
CA LEU A 3 -13.69 19.69 -25.27
C LEU A 3 -13.96 19.58 -26.78
N PRO A 4 -13.78 18.41 -27.40
CA PRO A 4 -14.18 18.19 -28.77
C PRO A 4 -15.69 18.40 -28.95
N ALA A 5 -16.09 18.87 -30.13
CA ALA A 5 -17.52 19.02 -30.43
C ALA A 5 -18.25 17.66 -30.33
N ARG A 6 -19.48 17.71 -29.82
CA ARG A 6 -20.37 16.55 -29.64
C ARG A 6 -19.86 15.50 -28.64
N THR A 7 -19.04 15.92 -27.65
CA THR A 7 -18.62 15.08 -26.54
C THR A 7 -19.24 15.52 -25.23
N VAL A 8 -19.37 14.58 -24.30
CA VAL A 8 -19.77 14.84 -22.90
C VAL A 8 -18.55 14.58 -22.03
N GLN A 9 -18.26 15.52 -21.13
CA GLN A 9 -17.17 15.40 -20.17
C GLN A 9 -17.73 15.53 -18.75
N PRO A 10 -17.70 14.46 -17.96
CA PRO A 10 -18.00 14.58 -16.53
C PRO A 10 -16.89 15.37 -15.82
N VAL A 11 -17.28 16.22 -14.89
CA VAL A 11 -16.36 17.01 -14.08
C VAL A 11 -16.64 16.70 -12.62
N TRP A 12 -15.65 16.23 -11.90
CA TRP A 12 -15.71 16.04 -10.47
C TRP A 12 -15.36 17.36 -9.78
N VAL A 13 -16.20 17.80 -8.85
CA VAL A 13 -15.98 19.00 -8.03
C VAL A 13 -15.80 18.58 -6.59
N GLN A 14 -14.69 18.94 -5.99
CA GLN A 14 -14.37 18.64 -4.60
C GLN A 14 -14.23 19.92 -3.81
N CYS A 15 -14.84 19.96 -2.63
CA CYS A 15 -14.71 21.04 -1.68
C CYS A 15 -14.06 20.54 -0.39
N TRP A 16 -12.88 21.02 -0.08
CA TRP A 16 -12.20 20.74 1.18
C TRP A 16 -12.71 21.69 2.26
N ILE A 17 -13.30 21.11 3.32
CA ILE A 17 -13.75 21.85 4.48
C ILE A 17 -12.60 21.91 5.49
N PRO A 18 -12.01 23.08 5.77
CA PRO A 18 -10.96 23.19 6.77
C PRO A 18 -11.52 22.98 8.18
N GLN A 19 -10.70 22.43 9.08
CA GLN A 19 -11.10 22.22 10.48
C GLN A 19 -11.57 23.51 11.18
N SER A 20 -11.04 24.66 10.75
CA SER A 20 -11.44 25.97 11.28
C SER A 20 -12.77 26.50 10.73
N ALA A 21 -13.45 25.77 9.85
CA ALA A 21 -14.71 26.20 9.29
C ALA A 21 -15.81 26.26 10.39
N VAL A 22 -16.46 27.41 10.50
CA VAL A 22 -17.56 27.56 11.46
C VAL A 22 -18.78 26.76 10.97
N PRO A 23 -19.46 26.01 11.84
CA PRO A 23 -20.70 25.33 11.46
C PRO A 23 -21.76 26.31 10.90
N GLY A 24 -22.39 25.93 9.81
CA GLY A 24 -23.37 26.79 9.13
C GLY A 24 -23.56 26.44 7.66
N THR A 25 -24.41 27.20 6.98
CA THR A 25 -24.66 27.01 5.55
C THR A 25 -23.90 28.04 4.74
N TYR A 26 -23.04 27.55 3.84
CA TYR A 26 -22.25 28.36 2.94
C TYR A 26 -22.82 28.29 1.53
N LYS A 27 -22.90 29.44 0.87
CA LYS A 27 -23.42 29.54 -0.50
C LYS A 27 -22.29 29.96 -1.44
N GLY A 28 -22.22 29.33 -2.59
CA GLY A 28 -21.28 29.62 -3.62
C GLY A 28 -21.83 29.37 -5.00
N GLU A 29 -21.02 29.57 -6.01
CA GLU A 29 -21.42 29.36 -7.39
C GLU A 29 -20.31 28.65 -8.17
N LEU A 30 -20.70 27.70 -9.01
CA LEU A 30 -19.83 27.12 -10.01
C LEU A 30 -20.19 27.74 -11.36
N LEU A 31 -19.22 28.38 -12.00
CA LEU A 31 -19.40 29.04 -13.28
C LEU A 31 -18.81 28.17 -14.40
N ILE A 32 -19.62 27.85 -15.40
CA ILE A 32 -19.17 27.12 -16.61
C ILE A 32 -19.02 28.15 -17.71
N ASN A 33 -17.76 28.32 -18.17
CA ASN A 33 -17.41 29.31 -19.17
C ASN A 33 -16.85 28.66 -20.45
N ASP A 34 -17.14 29.28 -21.58
CA ASP A 34 -16.42 29.06 -22.84
C ASP A 34 -15.58 30.32 -23.13
N GLY A 35 -14.30 30.26 -22.84
CA GLY A 35 -13.45 31.44 -22.80
C GLY A 35 -13.98 32.48 -21.79
N SER A 36 -14.33 33.68 -22.25
CA SER A 36 -14.93 34.74 -21.45
C SER A 36 -16.45 34.68 -21.36
N ARG A 37 -17.10 33.81 -22.15
CA ARG A 37 -18.56 33.70 -22.21
C ARG A 37 -19.06 32.76 -21.12
N LEU A 38 -19.91 33.27 -20.24
CA LEU A 38 -20.62 32.44 -19.26
C LEU A 38 -21.69 31.60 -19.99
N LEU A 39 -21.56 30.27 -19.90
CA LEU A 39 -22.52 29.31 -20.43
C LEU A 39 -23.60 28.95 -19.40
N GLN A 40 -23.16 28.72 -18.17
CA GLN A 40 -24.05 28.31 -17.09
C GLN A 40 -23.50 28.69 -15.72
N ARG A 41 -24.43 28.95 -14.80
CA ARG A 41 -24.20 29.18 -13.38
C ARG A 41 -24.92 28.11 -12.59
N LEU A 42 -24.22 27.41 -11.72
CA LEU A 42 -24.79 26.43 -10.80
C LEU A 42 -24.63 26.96 -9.38
N ASN A 43 -25.71 27.06 -8.65
CA ASN A 43 -25.68 27.46 -7.23
C ASN A 43 -25.20 26.25 -6.41
N LEU A 44 -24.29 26.49 -5.48
CA LEU A 44 -23.80 25.52 -4.50
C LEU A 44 -24.28 25.94 -3.12
N GLU A 45 -24.77 24.98 -2.35
CA GLU A 45 -25.06 25.15 -0.94
C GLU A 45 -24.38 24.01 -0.16
N ILE A 46 -23.52 24.37 0.79
CA ILE A 46 -22.75 23.42 1.59
C ILE A 46 -23.08 23.68 3.05
N THR A 47 -23.64 22.69 3.72
CA THR A 47 -23.90 22.76 5.17
C THR A 47 -22.72 22.10 5.91
N VAL A 48 -21.99 22.92 6.66
CA VAL A 48 -20.92 22.46 7.56
C VAL A 48 -21.56 22.13 8.92
N SER A 49 -21.42 20.89 9.35
CA SER A 49 -21.91 20.45 10.66
C SER A 49 -20.96 20.85 11.79
N SER A 50 -21.42 20.71 13.03
CA SER A 50 -20.55 20.87 14.20
C SER A 50 -19.71 19.64 14.53
N ARG A 51 -19.86 18.56 13.76
CA ARG A 51 -19.02 17.37 13.91
C ARG A 51 -17.75 17.54 13.09
N GLU A 52 -16.62 17.26 13.71
CA GLU A 52 -15.31 17.31 13.05
C GLU A 52 -14.81 15.89 12.81
N LEU A 53 -14.32 15.62 11.60
CA LEU A 53 -13.54 14.42 11.34
C LEU A 53 -12.16 14.58 11.97
N PRO A 54 -11.61 13.56 12.63
CA PRO A 54 -10.23 13.56 13.04
C PRO A 54 -9.31 13.67 11.81
N ALA A 55 -8.04 13.97 12.05
CA ALA A 55 -7.05 13.95 10.98
C ALA A 55 -7.01 12.58 10.30
N PRO A 56 -6.74 12.48 8.98
CA PRO A 56 -6.70 11.20 8.26
C PRO A 56 -5.77 10.15 8.89
N SER A 57 -4.67 10.58 9.52
CA SER A 57 -3.77 9.70 10.27
C SER A 57 -4.43 9.02 11.47
N GLU A 58 -5.50 9.63 12.02
CA GLU A 58 -6.22 9.14 13.20
C GLU A 58 -7.49 8.35 12.86
N TRP A 59 -7.86 8.27 11.57
CA TRP A 59 -8.99 7.45 11.17
C TRP A 59 -8.76 5.99 11.58
N ALA A 60 -9.80 5.35 12.13
CA ALA A 60 -9.68 3.96 12.60
C ALA A 60 -9.53 2.95 11.46
N TYR A 61 -9.97 3.30 10.24
CA TYR A 61 -9.93 2.40 9.09
C TYR A 61 -8.49 2.07 8.69
N HIS A 62 -8.17 0.79 8.62
CA HIS A 62 -6.84 0.28 8.27
C HIS A 62 -6.67 0.16 6.76
N LEU A 63 -6.37 1.28 6.10
CA LEU A 63 -6.16 1.33 4.65
C LEU A 63 -4.73 0.95 4.30
N ASP A 64 -4.59 -0.02 3.39
CA ASP A 64 -3.31 -0.48 2.84
C ASP A 64 -3.34 -0.49 1.30
N LEU A 65 -2.86 0.58 0.69
CA LEU A 65 -2.65 0.68 -0.75
C LEU A 65 -1.15 0.64 -1.04
N TRP A 66 -0.67 -0.41 -1.71
CA TRP A 66 0.77 -0.60 -1.94
C TRP A 66 1.35 0.45 -2.88
N GLN A 67 2.44 1.06 -2.46
CA GLN A 67 3.09 2.14 -3.18
C GLN A 67 4.22 1.63 -4.07
N SER A 68 4.34 2.18 -5.29
CA SER A 68 5.45 1.94 -6.21
C SER A 68 6.28 3.20 -6.42
N PRO A 69 7.42 3.35 -5.72
CA PRO A 69 8.36 4.44 -5.99
C PRO A 69 9.01 4.31 -7.38
N TYR A 70 9.16 3.08 -7.88
CA TYR A 70 9.83 2.78 -9.15
C TYR A 70 9.06 3.33 -10.35
N ALA A 71 7.74 3.21 -10.34
CA ALA A 71 6.88 3.78 -11.39
C ALA A 71 6.99 5.30 -11.48
N VAL A 72 7.18 5.99 -10.34
CA VAL A 72 7.38 7.44 -10.29
C VAL A 72 8.72 7.83 -10.92
N ALA A 73 9.81 7.14 -10.52
CA ALA A 73 11.13 7.42 -11.09
C ALA A 73 11.17 7.25 -12.61
N ARG A 74 10.61 6.15 -13.12
CA ARG A 74 10.51 5.90 -14.56
C ARG A 74 9.68 6.96 -15.28
N TYR A 75 8.48 7.25 -14.77
CA TYR A 75 7.57 8.18 -15.43
C TYR A 75 8.15 9.60 -15.55
N TYR A 76 8.79 10.08 -14.48
CA TYR A 76 9.39 11.41 -14.46
C TYR A 76 10.85 11.43 -14.93
N GLN A 77 11.42 10.28 -15.26
CA GLN A 77 12.81 10.14 -15.74
C GLN A 77 13.82 10.75 -14.75
N VAL A 78 13.63 10.51 -13.47
CA VAL A 78 14.50 10.97 -12.39
C VAL A 78 15.29 9.81 -11.79
N PRO A 79 16.54 10.04 -11.32
CA PRO A 79 17.32 8.99 -10.68
C PRO A 79 16.62 8.47 -9.42
N LEU A 80 16.53 7.15 -9.29
CA LEU A 80 15.96 6.50 -8.10
C LEU A 80 16.61 7.04 -6.83
N TRP A 81 15.78 7.35 -5.85
CA TRP A 81 16.17 7.81 -4.51
C TRP A 81 16.92 9.15 -4.47
N SER A 82 16.98 9.89 -5.58
CA SER A 82 17.46 11.28 -5.60
C SER A 82 16.48 12.23 -4.91
N GLN A 83 16.88 13.48 -4.70
CA GLN A 83 15.96 14.49 -4.14
C GLN A 83 14.82 14.79 -5.12
N GLU A 84 15.12 14.84 -6.41
CA GLU A 84 14.12 15.04 -7.48
C GLU A 84 13.08 13.93 -7.49
N HIS A 85 13.49 12.68 -7.20
CA HIS A 85 12.55 11.56 -7.08
C HIS A 85 11.63 11.74 -5.86
N LEU A 86 12.18 12.08 -4.70
CA LEU A 86 11.38 12.34 -3.49
C LEU A 86 10.40 13.50 -3.71
N ASP A 87 10.85 14.57 -4.39
CA ASP A 87 10.01 15.72 -4.69
C ASP A 87 8.87 15.36 -5.66
N ALA A 88 9.14 14.53 -6.66
CA ALA A 88 8.12 14.02 -7.58
C ALA A 88 7.10 13.11 -6.88
N MET A 89 7.51 12.32 -5.88
CA MET A 89 6.63 11.45 -5.10
C MET A 89 5.79 12.21 -4.07
N ARG A 90 6.30 13.30 -3.51
CA ARG A 90 5.69 13.99 -2.36
C ARG A 90 4.21 14.34 -2.54
N PRO A 91 3.75 14.97 -3.62
CA PRO A 91 2.34 15.30 -3.77
C PRO A 91 1.46 14.04 -3.90
N LEU A 92 1.99 12.99 -4.52
CA LEU A 92 1.29 11.71 -4.69
C LEU A 92 1.12 10.97 -3.36
N MET A 93 2.19 10.88 -2.56
CA MET A 93 2.17 10.20 -1.26
C MET A 93 1.43 11.04 -0.20
N LYS A 94 1.44 12.38 -0.32
CA LYS A 94 0.60 13.25 0.51
C LYS A 94 -0.89 13.01 0.25
N MET A 95 -1.28 12.88 -1.02
CA MET A 95 -2.66 12.54 -1.39
C MET A 95 -3.09 11.18 -0.83
N LEU A 96 -2.17 10.22 -0.77
CA LEU A 96 -2.41 8.92 -0.14
C LEU A 96 -2.53 9.04 1.39
N ALA A 97 -1.69 9.83 2.04
CA ALA A 97 -1.79 10.11 3.48
C ALA A 97 -3.13 10.75 3.84
N ASP A 98 -3.60 11.71 3.02
CA ASP A 98 -4.88 12.39 3.19
C ASP A 98 -6.09 11.46 2.96
N ALA A 99 -5.90 10.32 2.31
CA ALA A 99 -6.88 9.25 2.21
C ALA A 99 -6.93 8.31 3.43
N GLY A 100 -6.05 8.52 4.41
CA GLY A 100 -5.99 7.72 5.64
C GLY A 100 -5.12 6.46 5.55
N GLN A 101 -4.18 6.39 4.60
CA GLN A 101 -3.21 5.29 4.51
C GLN A 101 -2.48 5.06 5.83
N LYS A 102 -2.30 3.78 6.19
CA LYS A 102 -1.62 3.40 7.43
C LYS A 102 -0.25 2.76 7.21
N ILE A 103 -0.03 2.14 6.06
CA ILE A 103 1.04 1.19 5.84
C ILE A 103 2.04 1.73 4.81
N ILE A 104 3.32 1.62 5.14
CA ILE A 104 4.44 1.81 4.21
C ILE A 104 4.78 0.46 3.61
N THR A 105 4.71 0.32 2.29
CA THR A 105 5.15 -0.87 1.56
C THR A 105 6.65 -0.79 1.30
N ALA A 106 7.43 -1.68 1.87
CA ALA A 106 8.89 -1.75 1.65
C ALA A 106 9.29 -3.12 1.10
N THR A 107 10.41 -3.19 0.39
CA THR A 107 10.91 -4.43 -0.21
C THR A 107 12.29 -4.79 0.34
N LEU A 108 12.43 -6.01 0.85
CA LEU A 108 13.68 -6.56 1.39
C LEU A 108 14.47 -7.36 0.36
N THR A 109 13.83 -7.73 -0.75
CA THR A 109 14.40 -8.56 -1.81
C THR A 109 14.18 -7.96 -3.18
N HIS A 110 15.04 -8.31 -4.12
CA HIS A 110 14.88 -7.94 -5.53
C HIS A 110 13.72 -8.71 -6.15
N LYS A 111 12.84 -8.02 -6.84
CA LYS A 111 11.69 -8.57 -7.60
C LYS A 111 10.76 -9.48 -6.77
N PRO A 112 10.26 -9.06 -5.61
CA PRO A 112 9.40 -9.92 -4.78
C PRO A 112 8.17 -10.43 -5.54
N TRP A 113 7.62 -9.64 -6.44
CA TRP A 113 6.43 -9.96 -7.28
C TRP A 113 6.76 -10.19 -8.76
N ASN A 114 8.04 -10.44 -9.10
CA ASN A 114 8.51 -10.66 -10.46
C ASN A 114 8.00 -9.55 -11.42
N GLY A 115 7.39 -9.88 -12.53
CA GLY A 115 6.91 -8.95 -13.57
C GLY A 115 5.41 -8.65 -13.50
N GLN A 116 4.81 -8.57 -12.32
CA GLN A 116 3.39 -8.25 -12.16
C GLN A 116 3.04 -6.78 -12.47
N THR A 117 4.04 -5.90 -12.48
CA THR A 117 3.92 -4.48 -12.82
C THR A 117 4.95 -4.10 -13.88
N GLU A 118 4.79 -2.94 -14.51
CA GLU A 118 5.74 -2.44 -15.53
C GLU A 118 7.15 -2.31 -14.96
N ASP A 119 7.25 -1.75 -13.76
CA ASP A 119 8.51 -1.62 -13.06
C ASP A 119 8.67 -2.78 -12.09
N TYR A 120 9.84 -3.42 -12.09
CA TYR A 120 10.20 -4.34 -11.02
C TYR A 120 10.47 -3.55 -9.74
N PHE A 121 9.97 -4.10 -8.63
CA PHE A 121 10.39 -3.62 -7.31
C PHE A 121 11.79 -4.13 -7.02
N ASP A 122 12.69 -3.23 -6.69
CA ASP A 122 14.04 -3.60 -6.27
C ASP A 122 14.12 -3.71 -4.74
N THR A 123 15.17 -4.32 -4.26
CA THR A 123 15.42 -4.36 -2.82
C THR A 123 15.76 -2.96 -2.28
N MET A 124 15.19 -2.62 -1.12
CA MET A 124 15.57 -1.40 -0.38
C MET A 124 16.67 -1.68 0.64
N VAL A 125 17.15 -2.92 0.71
CA VAL A 125 18.26 -3.35 1.56
C VAL A 125 19.34 -3.91 0.66
N THR A 126 20.59 -3.40 0.78
CA THR A 126 21.71 -3.98 0.06
C THR A 126 22.24 -5.21 0.82
N TRP A 127 22.11 -6.37 0.21
CA TRP A 127 22.65 -7.61 0.72
C TRP A 127 24.08 -7.79 0.24
N MET A 128 25.00 -8.01 1.15
CA MET A 128 26.42 -8.13 0.83
C MET A 128 27.02 -9.35 1.53
N LYS A 129 27.63 -10.24 0.75
CA LYS A 129 28.45 -11.35 1.28
C LYS A 129 29.91 -10.93 1.28
N ARG A 130 30.51 -10.84 2.47
CA ARG A 130 31.91 -10.44 2.64
C ARG A 130 32.89 -11.52 2.15
N ALA A 131 34.15 -11.14 1.95
CA ALA A 131 35.19 -12.08 1.51
C ALA A 131 35.42 -13.25 2.49
N ASP A 132 35.13 -13.07 3.78
CA ASP A 132 35.18 -14.11 4.81
C ASP A 132 33.94 -15.01 4.85
N GLY A 133 32.96 -14.77 3.96
CA GLY A 133 31.72 -15.51 3.88
C GLY A 133 30.57 -14.98 4.76
N THR A 134 30.82 -14.01 5.64
CA THR A 134 29.78 -13.42 6.49
C THR A 134 28.88 -12.47 5.72
N TRP A 135 27.66 -12.27 6.23
CA TRP A 135 26.69 -11.33 5.68
C TRP A 135 26.80 -9.94 6.32
N SER A 136 26.59 -8.91 5.52
CA SER A 136 26.35 -7.53 5.98
C SER A 136 25.25 -6.89 5.15
N PHE A 137 24.60 -5.88 5.73
CA PHE A 137 23.39 -5.26 5.14
C PHE A 137 23.52 -3.74 5.25
N ASP A 138 23.09 -3.05 4.19
CA ASP A 138 22.98 -1.60 4.19
C ASP A 138 21.50 -1.22 4.06
N TYR A 139 21.02 -0.43 4.99
CA TYR A 139 19.62 -0.01 5.11
C TYR A 139 19.39 1.43 4.62
N THR A 140 20.36 2.07 4.00
CA THR A 140 20.30 3.49 3.61
C THR A 140 19.06 3.81 2.78
N ILE A 141 18.72 2.98 1.80
CA ILE A 141 17.54 3.19 0.94
C ILE A 141 16.25 2.89 1.70
N PHE A 142 16.23 1.84 2.50
CA PHE A 142 15.10 1.51 3.36
C PHE A 142 14.77 2.67 4.31
N ASP A 143 15.78 3.19 5.01
CA ASP A 143 15.62 4.32 5.92
C ASP A 143 15.10 5.55 5.20
N ARG A 144 15.71 5.89 4.06
CA ARG A 144 15.31 7.05 3.26
C ARG A 144 13.85 6.96 2.81
N TRP A 145 13.40 5.77 2.41
CA TRP A 145 12.01 5.54 2.03
C TRP A 145 11.05 5.68 3.22
N VAL A 146 11.36 5.01 4.33
CA VAL A 146 10.51 5.05 5.53
C VAL A 146 10.42 6.48 6.08
N GLU A 147 11.55 7.18 6.23
CA GLU A 147 11.59 8.57 6.71
C GLU A 147 10.81 9.51 5.78
N PHE A 148 10.93 9.31 4.47
CA PHE A 148 10.15 10.07 3.50
C PHE A 148 8.65 9.84 3.67
N MET A 149 8.19 8.58 3.78
CA MET A 149 6.78 8.27 3.96
C MET A 149 6.22 8.79 5.29
N MET A 150 6.99 8.70 6.36
CA MET A 150 6.64 9.30 7.65
C MET A 150 6.53 10.83 7.54
N SER A 151 7.40 11.47 6.75
CA SER A 151 7.38 12.92 6.55
C SER A 151 6.13 13.44 5.83
N VAL A 152 5.41 12.60 5.12
CA VAL A 152 4.13 12.93 4.47
C VAL A 152 2.91 12.50 5.29
N GLY A 153 3.12 11.84 6.44
CA GLY A 153 2.07 11.48 7.40
C GLY A 153 1.63 10.00 7.35
N ILE A 154 2.43 9.09 6.79
CA ILE A 154 2.18 7.65 6.80
C ILE A 154 3.20 6.99 7.72
N ASP A 155 2.80 6.64 8.94
CA ASP A 155 3.72 6.28 10.03
C ASP A 155 3.22 5.16 10.96
N LYS A 156 2.12 4.48 10.64
CA LYS A 156 1.50 3.54 11.59
C LYS A 156 2.04 2.12 11.47
N GLN A 157 2.44 1.68 10.28
CA GLN A 157 2.98 0.35 10.05
C GLN A 157 3.92 0.32 8.84
N ILE A 158 4.93 -0.56 8.89
CA ILE A 158 5.86 -0.82 7.78
C ILE A 158 5.72 -2.30 7.42
N ASN A 159 5.23 -2.62 6.22
CA ASN A 159 5.15 -3.98 5.71
C ASN A 159 6.34 -4.27 4.79
N CYS A 160 7.20 -5.21 5.21
CA CYS A 160 8.47 -5.53 4.56
C CYS A 160 8.38 -6.82 3.74
N TYR A 161 8.26 -6.69 2.41
CA TYR A 161 8.13 -7.78 1.44
C TYR A 161 9.48 -8.18 0.83
N SER A 162 9.74 -9.40 0.48
CA SER A 162 9.13 -10.64 0.90
C SER A 162 10.23 -11.67 1.13
N MET A 163 10.10 -12.43 2.20
CA MET A 163 10.97 -13.60 2.43
C MET A 163 10.70 -14.71 1.41
N VAL A 164 9.52 -14.71 0.79
CA VAL A 164 9.09 -15.71 -0.19
C VAL A 164 8.71 -15.02 -1.50
N PRO A 165 9.68 -14.46 -2.25
CA PRO A 165 9.41 -13.87 -3.55
C PRO A 165 8.85 -14.91 -4.53
N TRP A 166 8.17 -14.45 -5.60
CA TRP A 166 7.57 -15.35 -6.61
C TRP A 166 8.59 -16.26 -7.28
N GLU A 167 9.79 -15.75 -7.52
CA GLU A 167 10.96 -16.55 -7.85
C GLU A 167 11.84 -16.60 -6.61
N LEU A 168 12.10 -17.78 -6.06
CA LEU A 168 12.96 -17.97 -4.89
C LEU A 168 14.43 -17.77 -5.25
N SER A 169 14.74 -16.53 -5.67
CA SER A 169 16.04 -16.10 -6.15
C SER A 169 16.41 -14.76 -5.50
N PHE A 170 17.48 -14.77 -4.73
CA PHE A 170 17.89 -13.64 -3.91
C PHE A 170 19.17 -13.01 -4.43
N GLN A 171 19.12 -11.72 -4.74
CA GLN A 171 20.24 -10.95 -5.23
C GLN A 171 21.11 -10.50 -4.06
N TYR A 172 22.42 -10.60 -4.22
CA TYR A 172 23.41 -10.06 -3.29
C TYR A 172 24.68 -9.64 -4.01
N TYR A 173 25.42 -8.73 -3.39
CA TYR A 173 26.75 -8.36 -3.83
C TYR A 173 27.78 -9.27 -3.15
N ASP A 174 28.59 -9.96 -3.94
CA ASP A 174 29.68 -10.81 -3.45
C ASP A 174 31.00 -10.03 -3.47
N GLN A 175 31.49 -9.68 -2.30
CA GLN A 175 32.75 -8.92 -2.14
C GLN A 175 33.96 -9.71 -2.63
N ALA A 176 33.97 -11.03 -2.46
CA ALA A 176 35.13 -11.87 -2.88
C ALA A 176 35.32 -11.86 -4.40
N THR A 177 34.24 -11.75 -5.17
CA THR A 177 34.27 -11.73 -6.64
C THR A 177 33.97 -10.36 -7.23
N ASN A 178 33.70 -9.37 -6.38
CA ASN A 178 33.36 -7.99 -6.78
C ASN A 178 32.21 -7.94 -7.81
N SER A 179 31.16 -8.72 -7.59
CA SER A 179 30.06 -8.82 -8.55
C SER A 179 28.71 -9.10 -7.88
N LEU A 180 27.63 -8.73 -8.58
CA LEU A 180 26.27 -9.13 -8.20
C LEU A 180 26.06 -10.60 -8.53
N LYS A 181 25.50 -11.33 -7.57
CA LYS A 181 25.14 -12.75 -7.68
C LYS A 181 23.71 -12.98 -7.26
N PHE A 182 23.23 -14.16 -7.61
CA PHE A 182 21.93 -14.66 -7.20
C PHE A 182 22.09 -16.02 -6.54
N VAL A 183 21.43 -16.23 -5.42
CA VAL A 183 21.28 -17.53 -4.80
C VAL A 183 19.84 -17.99 -4.94
N LYS A 184 19.64 -19.21 -5.46
CA LYS A 184 18.33 -19.86 -5.49
C LYS A 184 18.24 -20.79 -4.30
N THR A 185 17.28 -20.53 -3.43
CA THR A 185 17.05 -21.32 -2.21
C THR A 185 15.63 -21.11 -1.71
N ALA A 186 15.10 -22.05 -0.94
CA ALA A 186 13.72 -22.08 -0.50
C ALA A 186 13.58 -22.27 1.03
N PRO A 187 12.46 -21.86 1.64
CA PRO A 187 12.18 -22.12 3.05
C PRO A 187 12.29 -23.61 3.39
N GLY A 188 13.13 -23.91 4.38
CA GLY A 188 13.47 -25.26 4.80
C GLY A 188 14.83 -25.77 4.31
N GLU A 189 15.51 -25.01 3.46
CA GLU A 189 16.89 -25.26 3.07
C GLU A 189 17.87 -24.52 4.01
N GLU A 190 19.03 -25.11 4.27
CA GLU A 190 20.04 -24.56 5.18
C GLU A 190 20.53 -23.18 4.73
N VAL A 191 20.79 -23.01 3.44
CA VAL A 191 21.24 -21.74 2.86
C VAL A 191 20.20 -20.64 3.04
N TYR A 192 18.92 -20.98 2.87
CA TYR A 192 17.82 -20.04 3.11
C TYR A 192 17.77 -19.60 4.56
N GLU A 193 17.85 -20.56 5.48
CA GLU A 193 17.80 -20.27 6.91
C GLU A 193 19.01 -19.44 7.35
N GLU A 194 20.23 -19.80 6.94
CA GLU A 194 21.45 -19.06 7.26
C GLU A 194 21.34 -17.58 6.85
N MET A 195 21.05 -17.32 5.58
CA MET A 195 21.02 -15.97 5.05
C MET A 195 19.90 -15.11 5.67
N TRP A 196 18.71 -15.69 5.87
CA TRP A 196 17.58 -14.94 6.41
C TRP A 196 17.66 -14.72 7.92
N VAL A 197 18.20 -15.68 8.68
CA VAL A 197 18.48 -15.46 10.11
C VAL A 197 19.50 -14.35 10.28
N ALA A 198 20.59 -14.35 9.48
CA ALA A 198 21.58 -13.27 9.51
C ALA A 198 20.94 -11.90 9.18
N MET A 199 20.14 -11.85 8.11
CA MET A 199 19.44 -10.61 7.71
C MET A 199 18.47 -10.13 8.78
N LEU A 200 17.54 -10.95 9.21
CA LEU A 200 16.50 -10.56 10.14
C LEU A 200 17.06 -10.19 11.54
N SER A 201 18.11 -10.89 12.01
CA SER A 201 18.78 -10.52 13.26
C SER A 201 19.45 -9.14 13.17
N SER A 202 20.11 -8.85 12.04
CA SER A 202 20.67 -7.52 11.78
C SER A 202 19.57 -6.47 11.65
N PHE A 203 18.48 -6.79 10.94
CA PHE A 203 17.35 -5.90 10.70
C PHE A 203 16.58 -5.57 11.99
N SER A 204 16.35 -6.58 12.84
CA SER A 204 15.76 -6.37 14.17
C SER A 204 16.54 -5.34 14.99
N LYS A 205 17.87 -5.49 15.04
CA LYS A 205 18.74 -4.54 15.72
C LYS A 205 18.60 -3.13 15.15
N HIS A 206 18.70 -3.01 13.81
CA HIS A 206 18.56 -1.74 13.10
C HIS A 206 17.20 -1.08 13.37
N LEU A 207 16.10 -1.82 13.29
CA LEU A 207 14.76 -1.32 13.57
C LEU A 207 14.58 -0.85 15.01
N LYS A 208 15.18 -1.57 15.97
CA LYS A 208 15.17 -1.17 17.38
C LYS A 208 15.98 0.12 17.62
N GLU A 209 17.11 0.27 16.95
CA GLU A 209 17.92 1.49 16.98
C GLU A 209 17.18 2.70 16.38
N LYS A 210 16.37 2.49 15.33
CA LYS A 210 15.51 3.51 14.70
C LYS A 210 14.20 3.77 15.46
N GLY A 211 13.82 2.91 16.41
CA GLY A 211 12.52 2.98 17.09
C GLY A 211 11.34 2.53 16.21
N TRP A 212 11.60 1.73 15.17
CA TRP A 212 10.59 1.28 14.20
C TRP A 212 10.18 -0.19 14.37
N PHE A 213 10.81 -0.92 15.29
CA PHE A 213 10.57 -2.36 15.45
C PHE A 213 9.09 -2.68 15.74
N ASP A 214 8.46 -1.91 16.62
CA ASP A 214 7.08 -2.14 17.03
C ASP A 214 6.04 -1.83 15.97
N ILE A 215 6.40 -1.09 14.94
CA ILE A 215 5.54 -0.77 13.80
C ILE A 215 5.91 -1.55 12.54
N CYS A 216 6.98 -2.35 12.57
CA CYS A 216 7.44 -3.14 11.43
C CYS A 216 6.87 -4.55 11.46
N ALA A 217 6.39 -5.04 10.31
CA ALA A 217 5.98 -6.41 10.10
C ALA A 217 6.73 -7.02 8.91
N ILE A 218 7.22 -8.25 9.10
CA ILE A 218 7.71 -9.07 7.98
C ILE A 218 6.49 -9.54 7.21
N ALA A 219 6.38 -9.11 5.95
CA ALA A 219 5.20 -9.29 5.14
C ALA A 219 5.36 -10.42 4.12
N MET A 220 4.31 -11.20 3.98
CA MET A 220 4.19 -12.27 3.00
C MET A 220 2.92 -12.08 2.17
N ASP A 221 2.92 -12.70 1.03
CA ASP A 221 1.88 -12.71 0.02
C ASP A 221 1.37 -14.16 -0.15
N GLU A 222 0.44 -14.41 -1.05
CA GLU A 222 -0.19 -15.71 -1.30
C GLU A 222 0.84 -16.82 -1.59
N ARG A 223 1.09 -17.70 -0.63
CA ARG A 223 2.04 -18.80 -0.73
C ARG A 223 1.45 -20.08 -0.16
N PRO A 224 1.98 -21.24 -0.57
CA PRO A 224 1.57 -22.53 0.02
C PRO A 224 1.81 -22.56 1.53
N MET A 225 0.88 -23.16 2.27
CA MET A 225 0.91 -23.25 3.74
C MET A 225 2.25 -23.76 4.28
N GLU A 226 2.78 -24.85 3.71
CA GLU A 226 4.03 -25.45 4.16
C GLU A 226 5.22 -24.46 4.04
N VAL A 227 5.25 -23.68 2.96
CA VAL A 227 6.26 -22.65 2.74
C VAL A 227 6.14 -21.56 3.80
N MET A 228 4.93 -21.09 4.09
CA MET A 228 4.68 -20.09 5.12
C MET A 228 5.07 -20.57 6.51
N GLN A 229 4.74 -21.81 6.87
CA GLN A 229 5.12 -22.40 8.16
C GLN A 229 6.65 -22.49 8.34
N LYS A 230 7.38 -22.86 7.29
CA LYS A 230 8.84 -22.88 7.30
C LYS A 230 9.43 -21.48 7.44
N THR A 231 8.85 -20.51 6.75
CA THR A 231 9.26 -19.09 6.83
C THR A 231 9.04 -18.53 8.23
N LEU A 232 7.89 -18.78 8.85
CA LEU A 232 7.59 -18.37 10.23
C LEU A 232 8.64 -18.89 11.22
N LYS A 233 9.09 -20.14 11.08
CA LYS A 233 10.15 -20.69 11.93
C LYS A 233 11.46 -19.89 11.81
N VAL A 234 11.83 -19.48 10.61
CA VAL A 234 13.03 -18.66 10.38
C VAL A 234 12.89 -17.28 11.00
N ILE A 235 11.71 -16.64 10.88
CA ILE A 235 11.42 -15.36 11.53
C ILE A 235 11.58 -15.49 13.04
N ARG A 236 10.94 -16.48 13.65
CA ARG A 236 11.00 -16.71 15.11
C ARG A 236 12.41 -17.06 15.61
N LYS A 237 13.22 -17.73 14.77
CA LYS A 237 14.62 -18.02 15.10
C LYS A 237 15.48 -16.74 15.11
N ALA A 238 15.21 -15.80 14.23
CA ALA A 238 15.96 -14.55 14.14
C ALA A 238 15.60 -13.58 15.27
N ASP A 239 14.30 -13.34 15.47
CA ASP A 239 13.74 -12.58 16.60
C ASP A 239 12.28 -13.01 16.83
N PRO A 240 11.94 -13.56 18.00
CA PRO A 240 10.59 -14.06 18.29
C PRO A 240 9.52 -12.96 18.33
N ASP A 241 9.91 -11.71 18.52
CA ASP A 241 8.99 -10.58 18.69
C ASP A 241 8.61 -9.90 17.37
N PHE A 242 9.18 -10.31 16.24
CA PHE A 242 8.76 -9.77 14.96
C PHE A 242 7.27 -9.94 14.72
N LYS A 243 6.61 -8.85 14.36
CA LYS A 243 5.26 -8.92 13.79
C LYS A 243 5.32 -9.50 12.39
N VAL A 244 4.26 -10.23 12.02
CA VAL A 244 4.13 -10.80 10.68
C VAL A 244 2.82 -10.34 10.06
N SER A 245 2.88 -9.91 8.81
CA SER A 245 1.73 -9.58 7.97
C SER A 245 1.57 -10.59 6.86
N LEU A 246 0.34 -10.95 6.53
CA LEU A 246 0.03 -11.85 5.41
C LEU A 246 -1.18 -11.36 4.64
N ALA A 247 -1.07 -11.33 3.31
CA ALA A 247 -2.20 -11.21 2.40
C ALA A 247 -2.41 -12.53 1.66
N GLY A 248 -3.55 -13.21 1.88
CA GLY A 248 -3.80 -14.53 1.28
C GLY A 248 -5.05 -15.21 1.81
N ASN A 249 -5.14 -16.51 1.58
CA ASN A 249 -6.24 -17.31 2.10
C ASN A 249 -6.18 -17.45 3.62
N TYR A 250 -7.35 -17.61 4.25
CA TYR A 250 -7.42 -17.90 5.68
C TYR A 250 -6.91 -19.32 5.97
N HIS A 251 -5.99 -19.42 6.92
CA HIS A 251 -5.41 -20.67 7.41
C HIS A 251 -5.33 -20.64 8.94
N ALA A 252 -6.07 -21.51 9.58
CA ALA A 252 -6.15 -21.57 11.03
C ALA A 252 -4.80 -21.93 11.69
N GLU A 253 -3.96 -22.69 10.98
CA GLU A 253 -2.68 -23.22 11.47
C GLU A 253 -1.61 -22.15 11.68
N ILE A 254 -1.67 -21.06 10.91
CA ILE A 254 -0.70 -19.94 11.00
C ILE A 254 -1.31 -18.67 11.56
N GLU A 255 -2.64 -18.62 11.70
CA GLU A 255 -3.36 -17.43 12.16
C GLU A 255 -2.80 -16.87 13.50
N PRO A 256 -2.46 -17.69 14.50
CA PRO A 256 -1.94 -17.17 15.77
C PRO A 256 -0.62 -16.40 15.64
N ASP A 257 0.20 -16.71 14.63
CA ASP A 257 1.49 -16.06 14.38
C ASP A 257 1.36 -14.71 13.67
N LEU A 258 0.19 -14.41 13.09
CA LEU A 258 -0.01 -13.24 12.24
C LEU A 258 -0.57 -12.08 13.04
N TYR A 259 0.14 -10.96 13.03
CA TYR A 259 -0.30 -9.68 13.57
C TYR A 259 -1.33 -9.02 12.67
N ASP A 260 -1.00 -8.84 11.38
CA ASP A 260 -1.88 -8.27 10.37
C ASP A 260 -2.24 -9.35 9.35
N TYR A 261 -3.51 -9.75 9.36
CA TYR A 261 -3.99 -10.80 8.47
C TYR A 261 -5.04 -10.26 7.52
N CYS A 262 -4.66 -10.16 6.26
CA CYS A 262 -5.50 -9.70 5.17
C CYS A 262 -5.98 -10.91 4.34
N ILE A 263 -7.28 -11.23 4.37
CA ILE A 263 -7.84 -12.39 3.66
C ILE A 263 -8.52 -11.95 2.35
N VAL A 264 -8.58 -12.86 1.37
CA VAL A 264 -9.30 -12.59 0.13
C VAL A 264 -10.79 -12.36 0.42
N ILE A 265 -11.41 -11.43 -0.30
CA ILE A 265 -12.85 -11.18 -0.17
C ILE A 265 -13.66 -12.47 -0.34
N GLY A 266 -14.74 -12.62 0.41
CA GLY A 266 -15.57 -13.83 0.41
C GLY A 266 -15.18 -14.85 1.46
N GLN A 267 -13.97 -14.82 1.97
CA GLN A 267 -13.56 -15.59 3.14
C GLN A 267 -13.97 -14.89 4.45
N ASN A 268 -13.95 -15.63 5.54
CA ASN A 268 -14.32 -15.10 6.86
C ASN A 268 -13.39 -15.68 7.93
N PHE A 269 -13.09 -14.86 8.93
CA PHE A 269 -12.57 -15.38 10.19
C PHE A 269 -13.69 -16.03 11.00
N PRO A 270 -13.46 -17.19 11.66
CA PRO A 270 -14.34 -17.65 12.70
C PRO A 270 -14.55 -16.57 13.77
N GLU A 271 -15.77 -16.48 14.31
CA GLU A 271 -16.14 -15.41 15.25
C GLU A 271 -15.22 -15.38 16.49
N GLU A 272 -14.93 -16.54 17.06
CA GLU A 272 -14.03 -16.66 18.21
C GLU A 272 -12.60 -16.21 17.89
N VAL A 273 -12.12 -16.46 16.67
CA VAL A 273 -10.81 -15.99 16.20
C VAL A 273 -10.81 -14.48 16.07
N ARG A 274 -11.84 -13.92 15.45
CA ARG A 274 -11.98 -12.46 15.28
C ARG A 274 -11.99 -11.74 16.63
N LEU A 275 -12.78 -12.22 17.58
CA LEU A 275 -12.87 -11.64 18.93
C LEU A 275 -11.53 -11.73 19.67
N ARG A 276 -10.84 -12.86 19.59
CA ARG A 276 -9.50 -13.01 20.15
C ARG A 276 -8.52 -12.02 19.53
N ARG A 277 -8.48 -11.88 18.20
CA ARG A 277 -7.59 -10.95 17.51
C ARG A 277 -7.81 -9.50 17.93
N VAL A 278 -9.07 -9.10 18.11
CA VAL A 278 -9.41 -7.77 18.67
C VAL A 278 -8.85 -7.62 20.08
N ALA A 279 -9.03 -8.61 20.97
CA ALA A 279 -8.50 -8.58 22.33
C ALA A 279 -6.96 -8.54 22.36
N GLU A 280 -6.28 -9.14 21.39
CA GLU A 280 -4.82 -9.14 21.21
C GLU A 280 -4.31 -7.92 20.43
N ASN A 281 -5.18 -6.98 20.08
CA ASN A 281 -4.85 -5.81 19.25
C ASN A 281 -4.17 -6.17 17.92
N LYS A 282 -4.58 -7.28 17.31
CA LYS A 282 -4.19 -7.73 15.98
C LYS A 282 -5.12 -7.15 14.91
N ARG A 283 -4.64 -7.02 13.67
CA ARG A 283 -5.38 -6.48 12.54
C ARG A 283 -6.00 -7.58 11.69
N THR A 284 -7.27 -7.40 11.33
CA THR A 284 -8.02 -8.30 10.45
C THR A 284 -8.56 -7.53 9.26
N ASN A 285 -8.01 -7.77 8.09
CA ASN A 285 -8.33 -7.01 6.89
C ASN A 285 -8.80 -7.94 5.76
N TYR A 286 -9.22 -7.36 4.65
CA TYR A 286 -9.48 -8.10 3.43
C TYR A 286 -8.94 -7.35 2.21
N TYR A 287 -8.80 -8.06 1.10
CA TYR A 287 -8.40 -7.49 -0.17
C TYR A 287 -9.28 -7.95 -1.32
N THR A 288 -9.23 -7.18 -2.41
CA THR A 288 -9.66 -7.58 -3.75
C THR A 288 -8.50 -7.42 -4.71
N CYS A 289 -8.44 -8.27 -5.72
CA CYS A 289 -7.40 -8.21 -6.74
C CYS A 289 -7.99 -8.38 -8.17
N CYS A 290 -7.26 -8.97 -9.08
CA CYS A 290 -7.67 -9.16 -10.46
C CYS A 290 -8.79 -10.19 -10.65
N THR A 291 -9.04 -11.06 -9.68
CA THR A 291 -9.96 -12.19 -9.79
C THR A 291 -11.40 -11.85 -9.40
N GLU A 292 -11.61 -10.84 -8.58
CA GLU A 292 -12.94 -10.46 -8.13
C GLU A 292 -13.59 -9.49 -9.11
N ALA A 293 -14.77 -9.88 -9.63
CA ALA A 293 -15.53 -9.01 -10.49
C ALA A 293 -16.17 -7.84 -9.72
N HIS A 294 -16.68 -8.12 -8.52
CA HIS A 294 -17.42 -7.18 -7.67
C HIS A 294 -17.28 -7.51 -6.16
N PRO A 295 -17.12 -6.49 -5.29
CA PRO A 295 -16.74 -5.10 -5.60
C PRO A 295 -15.28 -4.99 -6.02
N ASN A 296 -14.97 -4.05 -6.88
CA ASN A 296 -13.59 -3.79 -7.28
C ASN A 296 -13.37 -2.30 -7.61
N THR A 297 -12.14 -1.94 -7.99
CA THR A 297 -11.75 -0.58 -8.35
C THR A 297 -11.15 -0.50 -9.75
N PHE A 298 -11.65 -1.29 -10.70
CA PHE A 298 -11.27 -1.20 -12.10
C PHE A 298 -11.78 0.09 -12.75
N THR A 299 -11.23 0.50 -13.88
CA THR A 299 -11.69 1.69 -14.58
C THR A 299 -13.13 1.59 -15.09
N PHE A 300 -13.64 0.38 -15.20
CA PHE A 300 -15.03 0.07 -15.59
C PHE A 300 -15.93 -0.37 -14.46
N SER A 301 -15.41 -0.48 -13.21
CA SER A 301 -16.24 -0.74 -12.02
C SER A 301 -17.19 0.42 -11.77
N ASP A 302 -18.39 0.13 -11.27
CA ASP A 302 -19.30 1.17 -10.82
C ASP A 302 -18.64 1.96 -9.67
N PRO A 303 -18.62 3.29 -9.73
CA PRO A 303 -18.04 4.10 -8.65
C PRO A 303 -18.60 3.81 -7.26
N ALA A 304 -19.83 3.32 -7.14
CA ALA A 304 -20.42 2.90 -5.87
C ALA A 304 -19.70 1.69 -5.25
N GLU A 305 -19.05 0.86 -6.05
CA GLU A 305 -18.28 -0.29 -5.54
C GLU A 305 -17.12 0.16 -4.65
N ALA A 306 -16.47 1.26 -4.99
CA ALA A 306 -15.37 1.79 -4.20
C ALA A 306 -15.82 2.28 -2.80
N VAL A 307 -17.04 2.85 -2.68
CA VAL A 307 -17.65 3.14 -1.37
C VAL A 307 -17.99 1.86 -0.64
N TRP A 308 -18.59 0.90 -1.35
CA TRP A 308 -19.02 -0.38 -0.80
C TRP A 308 -17.86 -1.18 -0.20
N ILE A 309 -16.66 -1.08 -0.75
CA ILE A 309 -15.44 -1.69 -0.20
C ILE A 309 -15.29 -1.37 1.29
N SER A 310 -15.43 -0.10 1.67
CA SER A 310 -15.31 0.29 3.07
C SER A 310 -16.47 -0.23 3.91
N TYR A 311 -17.70 -0.16 3.42
CA TYR A 311 -18.87 -0.71 4.12
C TYR A 311 -18.82 -2.24 4.27
N TYR A 312 -18.22 -2.95 3.31
CA TYR A 312 -18.02 -4.39 3.42
C TYR A 312 -17.14 -4.74 4.62
N SER A 313 -16.05 -3.99 4.86
CA SER A 313 -15.22 -4.18 6.07
C SER A 313 -16.05 -4.06 7.33
N SER A 314 -16.84 -3.00 7.45
CA SER A 314 -17.72 -2.79 8.62
C SER A 314 -18.73 -3.92 8.79
N LYS A 315 -19.42 -4.33 7.70
CA LYS A 315 -20.37 -5.44 7.72
C LYS A 315 -19.74 -6.76 8.18
N LYS A 316 -18.47 -6.97 7.86
CA LYS A 316 -17.72 -8.17 8.22
C LYS A 316 -16.93 -8.03 9.53
N HIS A 317 -17.03 -6.89 10.18
CA HIS A 317 -16.27 -6.55 11.38
C HIS A 317 -14.74 -6.69 11.17
N LEU A 318 -14.27 -6.21 10.02
CA LEU A 318 -12.86 -6.15 9.65
C LEU A 318 -12.32 -4.74 9.84
N ASP A 319 -11.03 -4.62 10.12
CA ASP A 319 -10.38 -3.33 10.41
C ASP A 319 -10.19 -2.47 9.16
N GLY A 320 -10.08 -3.08 7.98
CA GLY A 320 -9.76 -2.30 6.78
C GLY A 320 -9.70 -3.10 5.48
N TYR A 321 -8.99 -2.52 4.52
CA TYR A 321 -8.90 -3.00 3.15
C TYR A 321 -7.49 -2.83 2.59
N LEU A 322 -7.03 -3.84 1.85
CA LEU A 322 -5.79 -3.82 1.09
C LEU A 322 -6.08 -3.85 -0.42
N ARG A 323 -5.31 -3.05 -1.16
CA ARG A 323 -5.17 -3.16 -2.62
C ARG A 323 -3.70 -3.19 -2.99
N TRP A 324 -3.30 -4.16 -3.80
CA TRP A 324 -1.91 -4.46 -4.15
C TRP A 324 -1.21 -3.41 -5.00
N ALA A 325 -1.96 -2.35 -5.45
CA ALA A 325 -1.36 -1.34 -6.29
C ALA A 325 -2.09 0.03 -6.19
N TYR A 326 -1.37 1.02 -5.65
CA TYR A 326 -1.78 2.41 -5.61
C TYR A 326 -1.42 3.14 -6.90
N ASN A 327 -0.16 3.00 -7.34
CA ASN A 327 0.43 3.77 -8.42
C ASN A 327 1.46 3.00 -9.27
N SER A 328 1.26 1.71 -9.46
CA SER A 328 2.11 0.90 -10.36
C SER A 328 1.71 1.13 -11.82
N TRP A 329 2.10 2.27 -12.34
CA TRP A 329 1.68 2.76 -13.65
C TRP A 329 2.24 1.91 -14.81
N PRO A 330 1.44 1.58 -15.86
CA PRO A 330 1.95 1.11 -17.14
C PRO A 330 2.77 2.22 -17.86
N LEU A 331 3.28 1.94 -19.05
CA LEU A 331 4.11 2.92 -19.77
C LEU A 331 3.40 4.25 -20.01
N GLU A 332 2.15 4.22 -20.45
CA GLU A 332 1.34 5.40 -20.78
C GLU A 332 0.02 5.43 -20.00
N PRO A 333 0.05 5.65 -18.68
CA PRO A 333 -1.12 5.49 -17.81
C PRO A 333 -2.27 6.47 -18.11
N LEU A 334 -2.00 7.55 -18.84
CA LEU A 334 -3.02 8.52 -19.25
C LEU A 334 -3.75 8.11 -20.55
N LEU A 335 -3.21 7.14 -21.29
CA LEU A 335 -3.77 6.66 -22.55
C LEU A 335 -4.35 5.25 -22.44
N ASP A 336 -3.65 4.35 -21.74
CA ASP A 336 -4.10 2.98 -21.52
C ASP A 336 -3.91 2.59 -20.06
N SER A 337 -5.01 2.20 -19.41
CA SER A 337 -5.01 1.80 -17.99
C SER A 337 -4.73 0.31 -17.79
N ARG A 338 -4.48 -0.44 -18.83
CA ARG A 338 -4.19 -1.87 -18.78
C ARG A 338 -2.69 -2.13 -18.68
N PHE A 339 -2.34 -3.20 -18.00
CA PHE A 339 -1.00 -3.75 -18.03
C PHE A 339 -1.06 -5.22 -18.41
N ARG A 340 -0.61 -5.58 -19.61
CA ARG A 340 -0.67 -6.95 -20.17
C ARG A 340 -2.11 -7.51 -20.12
N SER A 341 -2.31 -8.63 -19.39
CA SER A 341 -3.62 -9.27 -19.20
C SER A 341 -4.44 -8.70 -18.05
N TRP A 342 -3.88 -7.80 -17.25
CA TRP A 342 -4.57 -7.19 -16.12
C TRP A 342 -5.66 -6.24 -16.58
N ALA A 343 -6.77 -6.24 -15.86
CA ALA A 343 -7.89 -5.35 -16.14
C ALA A 343 -7.49 -3.87 -16.05
N GLY A 344 -8.14 -3.02 -16.81
CA GLY A 344 -7.87 -1.59 -16.79
C GLY A 344 -8.02 -1.00 -15.39
N GLY A 345 -6.97 -0.38 -14.87
CA GLY A 345 -6.92 0.21 -13.53
C GLY A 345 -6.65 -0.78 -12.40
N ASP A 346 -6.31 -2.04 -12.69
CA ASP A 346 -5.94 -3.00 -11.66
C ASP A 346 -4.62 -2.63 -10.99
N THR A 347 -3.64 -2.14 -11.76
CA THR A 347 -2.31 -1.81 -11.25
C THR A 347 -2.18 -0.40 -10.68
N TYR A 348 -3.24 0.41 -10.68
CA TYR A 348 -3.20 1.75 -10.06
C TYR A 348 -4.59 2.37 -9.87
N LEU A 349 -4.67 3.22 -8.85
CA LEU A 349 -5.86 4.02 -8.52
C LEU A 349 -5.71 5.51 -8.89
N VAL A 350 -4.49 6.01 -8.93
CA VAL A 350 -4.18 7.43 -9.11
C VAL A 350 -3.22 7.62 -10.27
N TYR A 351 -3.25 8.79 -10.88
CA TYR A 351 -2.51 9.10 -12.10
C TYR A 351 -1.31 10.00 -11.85
N PRO A 352 -0.33 10.04 -12.77
CA PRO A 352 0.79 10.96 -12.68
C PRO A 352 0.35 12.43 -12.50
N GLY A 353 1.15 13.21 -11.76
CA GLY A 353 0.82 14.59 -11.40
C GLY A 353 -0.13 14.68 -10.21
N ALA A 354 -0.15 13.65 -9.34
CA ALA A 354 -1.06 13.52 -8.20
C ALA A 354 -2.52 13.75 -8.60
N ARG A 355 -2.92 13.17 -9.73
CA ARG A 355 -4.28 13.26 -10.22
C ARG A 355 -5.11 12.13 -9.65
N SER A 356 -6.16 12.50 -8.95
CA SER A 356 -7.16 11.58 -8.45
C SER A 356 -8.09 11.07 -9.55
N CYS A 357 -8.95 10.12 -9.21
CA CYS A 357 -10.03 9.64 -10.07
C CYS A 357 -11.27 9.29 -9.23
N ILE A 358 -12.40 9.13 -9.90
CA ILE A 358 -13.67 8.83 -9.23
C ILE A 358 -13.58 7.59 -8.33
N ARG A 359 -12.82 6.57 -8.70
CA ARG A 359 -12.62 5.33 -7.93
C ARG A 359 -11.94 5.61 -6.59
N PHE A 360 -10.89 6.43 -6.61
CA PHE A 360 -10.14 6.81 -5.42
C PHE A 360 -10.95 7.75 -4.52
N GLU A 361 -11.62 8.76 -5.09
CA GLU A 361 -12.47 9.68 -4.34
C GLU A 361 -13.62 8.95 -3.64
N ARG A 362 -14.24 8.00 -4.33
CA ARG A 362 -15.32 7.19 -3.75
C ARG A 362 -14.81 6.23 -2.67
N LEU A 363 -13.60 5.70 -2.78
CA LEU A 363 -12.97 4.94 -1.72
C LEU A 363 -12.76 5.80 -0.46
N ILE A 364 -12.22 7.01 -0.64
CA ILE A 364 -12.04 7.98 0.47
C ILE A 364 -13.37 8.29 1.14
N GLU A 365 -14.41 8.53 0.37
CA GLU A 365 -15.77 8.79 0.90
C GLU A 365 -16.24 7.64 1.82
N GLY A 366 -16.04 6.39 1.39
CA GLY A 366 -16.38 5.24 2.22
C GLY A 366 -15.56 5.17 3.51
N VAL A 367 -14.25 5.45 3.45
CA VAL A 367 -13.36 5.50 4.62
C VAL A 367 -13.78 6.61 5.59
N GLN A 368 -14.10 7.80 5.07
CA GLN A 368 -14.58 8.93 5.86
C GLN A 368 -15.90 8.62 6.56
N ALA A 369 -16.87 8.03 5.83
CA ALA A 369 -18.16 7.67 6.38
C ALA A 369 -18.03 6.70 7.58
N LEU A 370 -17.13 5.71 7.50
CA LEU A 370 -16.85 4.81 8.62
C LEU A 370 -16.13 5.51 9.76
N SER A 371 -15.23 6.43 9.45
CA SER A 371 -14.52 7.20 10.48
C SER A 371 -15.46 8.06 11.32
N LEU A 372 -16.56 8.54 10.73
CA LEU A 372 -17.63 9.27 11.46
C LEU A 372 -18.41 8.39 12.44
N ILE A 373 -18.47 7.06 12.23
CA ILE A 373 -19.17 6.14 13.13
C ILE A 373 -18.38 5.91 14.41
N HIS A 374 -17.07 6.11 14.38
CA HIS A 374 -16.15 5.91 15.51
C HIS A 374 -15.93 7.19 16.36
N ILE A 375 -16.60 8.29 16.04
CA ILE A 375 -16.65 9.53 16.83
C ILE A 375 -17.86 9.49 17.77
#